data_0a1538345bcd3e3466cb81d84331e40b
#
_entry.id   0a1538345bcd3e3466cb81d84331e40b
#
_cell.length_a   1.000
_cell.length_b   1.000
_cell.length_c   1.000
_cell.angle_alpha   90.00
_cell.angle_beta   90.00
_cell.angle_gamma   90.00
#
_symmetry.space_group_name_H-M   'P 1'
#
loop_
_entity.id
_entity.type
_entity.pdbx_description
1 polymer ?
#
loop_
_entity_poly.entity_id
_entity_poly.type
_entity_poly.pdbx_seq_one_letter_code
_entity_poly.pdbx_strand_id
1 'polypeptide(L)'
;MIAGTVLLIAITAVIWYVFTLKFDDTSKTKADFVIGSQELIREFEKDNNLANQKYTEKILEVKGLVTAVEKADSSVNIKMADSTTGSYVIFAFQDQSMGDAKQVKAGETIAVRGSCSGGVYSEILETNFISFKRCAIIK
;
A
#
# COMPACT_ATOMS: atom_id res chain seq x y z
N MET A 1 24.87 -5.27 43.87
CA MET A 1 23.73 -4.33 43.84
C MET A 1 23.78 -3.36 42.68
N ILE A 2 24.94 -2.77 42.37
CA ILE A 2 25.07 -1.80 41.25
C ILE A 2 24.84 -2.47 39.87
N ALA A 3 25.25 -3.72 39.67
CA ALA A 3 25.07 -4.45 38.40
C ALA A 3 23.58 -4.71 38.07
N GLY A 4 22.75 -4.97 39.11
CA GLY A 4 21.32 -5.19 38.92
C GLY A 4 20.54 -3.93 38.55
N THR A 5 20.93 -2.78 39.08
CA THR A 5 20.30 -1.49 38.75
C THR A 5 20.66 -1.02 37.35
N VAL A 6 21.90 -1.24 36.89
CA VAL A 6 22.32 -0.90 35.55
C VAL A 6 21.57 -1.77 34.51
N LEU A 7 21.38 -3.05 34.82
CA LEU A 7 20.63 -3.97 33.95
C LEU A 7 19.16 -3.54 33.81
N LEU A 8 18.51 -3.15 34.90
CA LEU A 8 17.13 -2.65 34.91
C LEU A 8 16.97 -1.37 34.10
N ILE A 9 17.89 -0.45 34.18
CA ILE A 9 17.86 0.80 33.42
C ILE A 9 18.06 0.51 31.94
N ALA A 10 18.93 -0.43 31.56
CA ALA A 10 19.14 -0.82 30.18
C ALA A 10 17.88 -1.45 29.58
N ILE A 11 17.21 -2.33 30.33
CA ILE A 11 15.97 -2.97 29.86
C ILE A 11 14.85 -1.95 29.68
N THR A 12 14.67 -1.03 30.64
CA THR A 12 13.65 0.03 30.49
C THR A 12 13.94 0.98 29.33
N ALA A 13 15.20 1.28 29.06
CA ALA A 13 15.59 2.12 27.93
C ALA A 13 15.28 1.43 26.59
N VAL A 14 15.54 0.13 26.48
CA VAL A 14 15.24 -0.65 25.27
C VAL A 14 13.73 -0.74 25.06
N ILE A 15 12.97 -1.03 26.09
CA ILE A 15 11.50 -1.09 26.02
C ILE A 15 10.94 0.27 25.60
N TRP A 16 11.40 1.34 26.19
CA TRP A 16 10.99 2.69 25.84
C TRP A 16 11.34 3.04 24.38
N TYR A 17 12.52 2.66 23.94
CA TYR A 17 12.96 2.86 22.55
C TYR A 17 12.06 2.10 21.55
N VAL A 18 11.75 0.83 21.85
CA VAL A 18 10.86 0.01 20.99
C VAL A 18 9.45 0.59 20.93
N PHE A 19 8.92 1.06 22.07
CA PHE A 19 7.58 1.68 22.11
C PHE A 19 7.52 3.07 21.45
N THR A 20 8.65 3.75 21.32
CA THR A 20 8.73 5.04 20.62
C THR A 20 8.98 4.88 19.11
N LEU A 21 9.30 3.67 18.63
CA LEU A 21 9.34 3.38 17.21
C LEU A 21 7.92 3.44 16.65
N LYS A 22 7.54 4.60 16.18
CA LYS A 22 6.30 4.76 15.44
C LYS A 22 6.52 4.14 14.06
N PHE A 23 5.58 3.28 13.66
CA PHE A 23 5.52 2.87 12.26
C PHE A 23 5.29 4.15 11.44
N ASP A 24 6.16 4.39 10.47
CA ASP A 24 6.04 5.56 9.64
C ASP A 24 4.69 5.60 8.96
N ASP A 25 4.01 6.72 9.09
CA ASP A 25 2.80 6.99 8.33
C ASP A 25 3.18 7.03 6.84
N THR A 26 2.63 6.11 6.07
CA THR A 26 2.95 5.98 4.64
C THR A 26 2.70 7.27 3.86
N SER A 27 1.80 8.12 4.33
CA SER A 27 1.55 9.44 3.73
C SER A 27 2.76 10.38 3.84
N LYS A 28 3.63 10.18 4.83
CA LYS A 28 4.85 10.96 5.07
C LYS A 28 6.11 10.28 4.55
N THR A 29 6.04 8.99 4.23
CA THR A 29 7.16 8.23 3.70
C THR A 29 7.40 8.60 2.25
N LYS A 30 8.64 8.84 1.87
CA LYS A 30 8.99 9.15 0.49
C LYS A 30 8.73 7.93 -0.40
N ALA A 31 8.05 8.13 -1.52
CA ALA A 31 7.83 7.09 -2.50
C ALA A 31 9.11 6.73 -3.25
N ASP A 32 9.36 5.43 -3.41
CA ASP A 32 10.46 4.93 -4.23
C ASP A 32 10.17 5.14 -5.73
N PHE A 33 8.89 5.03 -6.11
CA PHE A 33 8.43 5.23 -7.49
C PHE A 33 7.12 6.03 -7.49
N VAL A 34 6.95 6.84 -8.51
CA VAL A 34 5.69 7.53 -8.82
C VAL A 34 5.25 7.08 -10.20
N ILE A 35 4.07 6.47 -10.30
CA ILE A 35 3.61 5.83 -11.55
C ILE A 35 2.08 5.94 -11.67
N GLY A 36 1.59 6.00 -12.91
CA GLY A 36 0.15 5.91 -13.16
C GLY A 36 -0.36 4.46 -13.02
N SER A 37 -1.62 4.31 -12.64
CA SER A 37 -2.23 2.98 -12.44
C SER A 37 -2.23 2.14 -13.72
N GLN A 38 -2.53 2.75 -14.86
CA GLN A 38 -2.54 2.07 -16.16
C GLN A 38 -1.14 1.62 -16.57
N GLU A 39 -0.15 2.46 -16.33
CA GLU A 39 1.25 2.17 -16.64
C GLU A 39 1.77 1.02 -15.77
N LEU A 40 1.43 1.02 -14.47
CA LEU A 40 1.78 -0.05 -13.55
C LEU A 40 1.16 -1.39 -13.98
N ILE A 41 -0.11 -1.39 -14.35
CA ILE A 41 -0.81 -2.58 -14.86
C ILE A 41 -0.12 -3.13 -16.10
N ARG A 42 0.25 -2.27 -17.03
CA ARG A 42 0.95 -2.69 -18.26
C ARG A 42 2.30 -3.34 -18.00
N GLU A 43 3.05 -2.84 -17.02
CA GLU A 43 4.33 -3.45 -16.64
C GLU A 43 4.14 -4.88 -16.10
N PHE A 44 3.12 -5.10 -15.28
CA PHE A 44 2.80 -6.44 -14.78
C PHE A 44 2.26 -7.36 -15.87
N GLU A 45 1.50 -6.84 -16.82
CA GLU A 45 1.01 -7.62 -17.97
C GLU A 45 2.14 -8.02 -18.92
N LYS A 46 3.12 -7.15 -19.10
CA LYS A 46 4.26 -7.38 -19.97
C LYS A 46 5.18 -8.48 -19.41
N ASP A 47 5.50 -8.41 -18.12
CA ASP A 47 6.33 -9.40 -17.43
C ASP A 47 6.05 -9.34 -15.92
N ASN A 48 5.20 -10.25 -15.46
CA ASN A 48 4.78 -10.31 -14.06
C ASN A 48 5.97 -10.52 -13.11
N ASN A 49 6.89 -11.42 -13.46
CA ASN A 49 8.04 -11.73 -12.62
C ASN A 49 8.99 -10.53 -12.49
N LEU A 50 9.29 -9.87 -13.60
CA LEU A 50 10.17 -8.70 -13.60
C LEU A 50 9.55 -7.53 -12.82
N ALA A 51 8.26 -7.29 -13.02
CA ALA A 51 7.54 -6.24 -12.30
C ALA A 51 7.49 -6.52 -10.80
N ASN A 52 7.28 -7.77 -10.40
CA ASN A 52 7.34 -8.17 -8.99
C ASN A 52 8.72 -7.93 -8.39
N GLN A 53 9.79 -8.25 -9.10
CA GLN A 53 11.16 -7.98 -8.63
C GLN A 53 11.42 -6.50 -8.45
N LYS A 54 10.86 -5.66 -9.32
CA LYS A 54 11.06 -4.21 -9.30
C LYS A 54 10.27 -3.52 -8.19
N TYR A 55 9.03 -3.92 -7.96
CA TYR A 55 8.08 -3.16 -7.14
C TYR A 55 7.73 -3.78 -5.79
N THR A 56 7.86 -5.10 -5.60
CA THR A 56 7.48 -5.75 -4.34
C THR A 56 8.26 -5.19 -3.15
N GLU A 57 7.56 -4.88 -2.07
CA GLU A 57 8.06 -4.27 -0.84
C GLU A 57 8.59 -2.82 -1.02
N LYS A 58 8.30 -2.19 -2.16
CA LYS A 58 8.61 -0.78 -2.41
C LYS A 58 7.40 0.12 -2.11
N ILE A 59 7.68 1.36 -1.76
CA ILE A 59 6.65 2.37 -1.58
C ILE A 59 6.40 3.05 -2.92
N LEU A 60 5.19 2.91 -3.42
CA LEU A 60 4.77 3.51 -4.68
C LEU A 60 3.70 4.57 -4.45
N GLU A 61 3.79 5.66 -5.19
CA GLU A 61 2.70 6.61 -5.35
C GLU A 61 2.05 6.34 -6.70
N VAL A 62 0.79 5.90 -6.66
CA VAL A 62 0.04 5.51 -7.85
C VAL A 62 -1.09 6.52 -8.05
N LYS A 63 -1.15 7.10 -9.24
CA LYS A 63 -2.21 8.04 -9.61
C LYS A 63 -3.09 7.39 -10.69
N GLY A 64 -4.39 7.44 -10.48
CA GLY A 64 -5.31 6.88 -11.46
C GLY A 64 -6.78 7.10 -11.13
N LEU A 65 -7.61 6.58 -12.02
CA LEU A 65 -9.06 6.64 -11.92
C LEU A 65 -9.57 5.51 -11.02
N VAL A 66 -10.34 5.86 -10.02
CA VAL A 66 -11.01 4.90 -9.13
C VAL A 66 -12.16 4.25 -9.90
N THR A 67 -12.16 2.93 -9.98
CA THR A 67 -13.21 2.15 -10.66
C THR A 67 -14.19 1.52 -9.68
N ALA A 68 -13.75 1.21 -8.46
CA ALA A 68 -14.61 0.67 -7.42
C ALA A 68 -14.08 1.00 -6.01
N VAL A 69 -15.00 1.10 -5.07
CA VAL A 69 -14.68 1.27 -3.64
C VAL A 69 -15.46 0.23 -2.86
N GLU A 70 -14.77 -0.62 -2.13
CA GLU A 70 -15.37 -1.66 -1.28
C GLU A 70 -15.18 -1.28 0.18
N LYS A 71 -16.27 -1.07 0.90
CA LYS A 71 -16.26 -0.66 2.31
C LYS A 71 -16.63 -1.85 3.20
N ALA A 72 -15.79 -2.13 4.19
CA ALA A 72 -16.03 -3.10 5.24
C ALA A 72 -15.91 -2.40 6.60
N ASP A 73 -16.24 -3.10 7.70
CA ASP A 73 -16.24 -2.50 9.04
C ASP A 73 -14.86 -2.01 9.49
N SER A 74 -13.81 -2.75 9.15
CA SER A 74 -12.44 -2.47 9.59
C SER A 74 -11.48 -2.12 8.46
N SER A 75 -11.96 -2.02 7.22
CA SER A 75 -11.10 -1.73 6.07
C SER A 75 -11.88 -1.09 4.92
N VAL A 76 -11.16 -0.38 4.07
CA VAL A 76 -11.68 0.13 2.80
C VAL A 76 -10.71 -0.27 1.72
N ASN A 77 -11.20 -0.85 0.64
CA ASN A 77 -10.40 -1.21 -0.53
C ASN A 77 -10.80 -0.34 -1.72
N ILE A 78 -9.82 0.27 -2.34
CA ILE A 78 -10.02 1.08 -3.55
C ILE A 78 -9.39 0.33 -4.71
N LYS A 79 -10.13 0.18 -5.81
CA LYS A 79 -9.66 -0.47 -7.03
C LYS A 79 -9.51 0.53 -8.16
N MET A 80 -8.43 0.37 -8.91
CA MET A 80 -8.18 1.06 -10.18
C MET A 80 -7.96 -0.01 -11.24
N ALA A 81 -8.97 -0.24 -12.07
CA ALA A 81 -8.96 -1.30 -13.08
C ALA A 81 -8.65 -0.77 -14.48
N ASP A 82 -8.07 -1.64 -15.30
CA ASP A 82 -8.00 -1.43 -16.76
C ASP A 82 -9.24 -2.08 -17.38
N SER A 83 -10.08 -1.26 -18.00
CA SER A 83 -11.32 -1.73 -18.64
C SER A 83 -11.07 -2.62 -19.86
N THR A 84 -9.89 -2.55 -20.47
CA THR A 84 -9.53 -3.33 -21.66
C THR A 84 -9.14 -4.76 -21.30
N THR A 85 -8.35 -4.95 -20.23
CA THR A 85 -7.80 -6.25 -19.86
C THR A 85 -8.48 -6.86 -18.63
N GLY A 86 -9.14 -6.06 -17.81
CA GLY A 86 -9.70 -6.48 -16.54
C GLY A 86 -8.70 -6.56 -15.38
N SER A 87 -7.42 -6.34 -15.65
CA SER A 87 -6.40 -6.25 -14.61
C SER A 87 -6.63 -5.03 -13.72
N TYR A 88 -6.30 -5.14 -12.44
CA TYR A 88 -6.53 -4.04 -11.52
C TYR A 88 -5.47 -3.93 -10.44
N VAL A 89 -5.39 -2.72 -9.88
CA VAL A 89 -4.62 -2.42 -8.67
C VAL A 89 -5.62 -2.25 -7.54
N ILE A 90 -5.38 -2.92 -6.40
CA ILE A 90 -6.21 -2.80 -5.21
C ILE A 90 -5.39 -2.20 -4.06
N PHE A 91 -5.94 -1.18 -3.42
CA PHE A 91 -5.32 -0.47 -2.31
C PHE A 91 -6.11 -0.73 -1.03
N ALA A 92 -5.45 -1.29 -0.03
CA ALA A 92 -6.04 -1.55 1.28
C ALA A 92 -5.75 -0.40 2.24
N PHE A 93 -6.81 0.19 2.78
CA PHE A 93 -6.75 1.25 3.77
C PHE A 93 -7.23 0.73 5.11
N GLN A 94 -6.48 1.00 6.16
CA GLN A 94 -6.78 0.57 7.51
C GLN A 94 -6.55 1.71 8.50
N ASP A 95 -7.15 1.61 9.69
CA ASP A 95 -6.97 2.51 10.82
C ASP A 95 -7.20 3.99 10.43
N GLN A 96 -6.25 4.85 10.69
CA GLN A 96 -6.37 6.29 10.48
C GLN A 96 -6.50 6.71 9.00
N SER A 97 -6.12 5.85 8.06
CA SER A 97 -6.25 6.13 6.62
C SER A 97 -7.63 5.82 6.06
N MET A 98 -8.47 5.11 6.79
CA MET A 98 -9.83 4.74 6.36
C MET A 98 -10.75 5.94 6.18
N GLY A 99 -10.62 6.98 7.00
CA GLY A 99 -11.47 8.16 6.96
C GLY A 99 -11.48 8.83 5.59
N ASP A 100 -10.31 9.07 5.04
CA ASP A 100 -10.17 9.68 3.70
C ASP A 100 -10.65 8.71 2.60
N ALA A 101 -10.31 7.42 2.73
CA ALA A 101 -10.69 6.41 1.76
C ALA A 101 -12.21 6.20 1.66
N LYS A 102 -12.94 6.33 2.77
CA LYS A 102 -14.41 6.21 2.79
C LYS A 102 -15.13 7.28 1.98
N GLN A 103 -14.49 8.43 1.79
CA GLN A 103 -15.05 9.56 1.05
C GLN A 103 -14.80 9.48 -0.45
N VAL A 104 -13.92 8.60 -0.87
CA VAL A 104 -13.60 8.41 -2.30
C VAL A 104 -14.75 7.71 -3.00
N LYS A 105 -15.07 8.18 -4.19
CA LYS A 105 -16.12 7.61 -5.06
C LYS A 105 -15.53 7.12 -6.36
N ALA A 106 -16.15 6.09 -6.94
CA ALA A 106 -15.81 5.64 -8.29
C ALA A 106 -15.97 6.80 -9.27
N GLY A 107 -15.02 6.91 -10.20
CA GLY A 107 -14.96 8.01 -11.16
C GLY A 107 -14.03 9.16 -10.77
N GLU A 108 -13.58 9.20 -9.53
CA GLU A 108 -12.60 10.18 -9.09
C GLU A 108 -11.19 9.77 -9.49
N THR A 109 -10.34 10.75 -9.81
CA THR A 109 -8.89 10.54 -9.99
C THR A 109 -8.18 10.93 -8.72
N ILE A 110 -7.43 9.99 -8.14
CA ILE A 110 -6.70 10.19 -6.89
C ILE A 110 -5.26 9.69 -7.00
N ALA A 111 -4.42 10.13 -6.07
CA ALA A 111 -3.09 9.56 -5.87
C ALA A 111 -3.07 8.81 -4.54
N VAL A 112 -2.55 7.60 -4.55
CA VAL A 112 -2.44 6.73 -3.38
C VAL A 112 -0.99 6.34 -3.19
N ARG A 113 -0.49 6.46 -1.97
CA ARG A 113 0.84 5.98 -1.60
C ARG A 113 0.69 4.76 -0.72
N GLY A 114 1.39 3.69 -1.04
CA GLY A 114 1.32 2.46 -0.26
C GLY A 114 2.50 1.54 -0.54
N SER A 115 2.61 0.50 0.27
CA SER A 115 3.61 -0.54 0.09
C SER A 115 3.08 -1.59 -0.89
N CYS A 116 3.79 -1.82 -1.99
CA CYS A 116 3.41 -2.83 -2.97
C CYS A 116 3.66 -4.23 -2.42
N SER A 117 2.62 -5.04 -2.38
CA SER A 117 2.71 -6.46 -1.98
C SER A 117 3.01 -7.38 -3.16
N GLY A 118 3.07 -6.82 -4.36
CA GLY A 118 3.28 -7.55 -5.59
C GLY A 118 2.01 -7.80 -6.38
N GLY A 119 2.16 -8.42 -7.53
CA GLY A 119 1.06 -8.78 -8.41
C GLY A 119 1.00 -10.27 -8.66
N VAL A 120 -0.22 -10.80 -8.74
CA VAL A 120 -0.50 -12.20 -9.04
C VAL A 120 -1.23 -12.28 -10.38
N TYR A 121 -0.80 -13.17 -11.24
CA TYR A 121 -1.49 -13.46 -12.48
C TYR A 121 -2.50 -14.60 -12.27
N SER A 122 -3.75 -14.37 -12.62
CA SER A 122 -4.80 -15.39 -12.60
C SER A 122 -4.94 -16.01 -13.99
N GLU A 123 -4.62 -17.29 -14.13
CA GLU A 123 -4.79 -18.01 -15.38
C GLU A 123 -6.25 -18.19 -15.77
N ILE A 124 -7.13 -18.27 -14.75
CA ILE A 124 -8.59 -18.44 -14.97
C ILE A 124 -9.20 -17.18 -15.56
N LEU A 125 -8.86 -16.01 -14.99
CA LEU A 125 -9.41 -14.71 -15.41
C LEU A 125 -8.54 -14.02 -16.46
N GLU A 126 -7.34 -14.52 -16.70
CA GLU A 126 -6.34 -13.93 -17.59
C GLU A 126 -6.02 -12.48 -17.24
N THR A 127 -5.98 -12.19 -15.93
CA THR A 127 -5.77 -10.84 -15.40
C THR A 127 -4.70 -10.82 -14.33
N ASN A 128 -4.06 -9.67 -14.17
CA ASN A 128 -3.12 -9.40 -13.09
C ASN A 128 -3.80 -8.63 -11.95
N PHE A 129 -3.53 -9.02 -10.72
CA PHE A 129 -4.01 -8.34 -9.51
C PHE A 129 -2.80 -7.82 -8.74
N ILE A 130 -2.67 -6.50 -8.66
CA ILE A 130 -1.58 -5.84 -7.97
C ILE A 130 -2.12 -5.31 -6.64
N SER A 131 -1.55 -5.76 -5.52
CA SER A 131 -2.03 -5.42 -4.18
C SER A 131 -1.10 -4.44 -3.49
N PHE A 132 -1.69 -3.51 -2.76
CA PHE A 132 -1.00 -2.54 -1.91
C PHE A 132 -1.55 -2.60 -0.49
N LYS A 133 -0.67 -2.47 0.48
CA LYS A 133 -1.01 -2.42 1.91
C LYS A 133 -0.54 -1.11 2.54
N ARG A 134 -1.11 -0.77 3.68
CA ARG A 134 -0.76 0.45 4.43
C ARG A 134 -0.85 1.70 3.55
N CYS A 135 -1.95 1.79 2.83
CA CYS A 135 -2.15 2.87 1.87
C CYS A 135 -2.65 4.16 2.53
N ALA A 136 -2.30 5.28 1.92
CA ALA A 136 -2.79 6.61 2.29
C ALA A 136 -3.06 7.40 1.03
N ILE A 137 -4.12 8.22 1.07
CA ILE A 137 -4.45 9.12 -0.03
C ILE A 137 -3.55 10.34 0.06
N ILE A 138 -2.94 10.72 -1.05
CA ILE A 138 -2.08 11.88 -1.16
C ILE A 138 -2.92 13.06 -1.67
N LYS A 139 -2.92 14.11 -0.88
CA LYS A 139 -3.66 15.34 -1.19
C LYS A 139 -2.76 16.40 -1.77
#